data_e4adadc266e74f48e28d5deea5327d70
#
_entry.id   e4adadc266e74f48e28d5deea5327d70
#
_cell.length_a   1.000
_cell.length_b   1.000
_cell.length_c   1.000
_cell.angle_alpha   90.00
_cell.angle_beta   90.00
_cell.angle_gamma   90.00
#
_symmetry.space_group_name_H-M   'P 1'
#
loop_
_entity.id
_entity.type
_entity.pdbx_description
1 polymer ?
#
loop_
_entity_poly.entity_id
_entity_poly.type
_entity_poly.pdbx_seq_one_letter_code
_entity_poly.pdbx_strand_id
1 'polypeptide(L)'
;MSEQSTTPDLVELLGRALEAVNRVDIDAVASSFAEDATFDGRALGDHFEGRAAIRRFLEDWFGTYEELEFGLEEGRDLGNGVVFAVVVQNGRPAGSAGHLRQREGWILVWVRGLIARLTVSEVDEAHAAAERLAHERGR
;
A
#
# COMPACT_ATOMS: atom_id res chain seq x y z
N MET A 1 -27.17 17.51 1.12
CA MET A 1 -26.55 17.13 1.19
C MET A 1 -25.90 16.76 1.73
N SER A 2 -25.90 16.46 1.70
CA SER A 2 -25.25 15.96 2.18
C SER A 2 -24.34 16.09 2.56
N GLU A 3 -24.32 15.96 3.05
CA GLU A 3 -23.41 16.00 3.46
C GLU A 3 -22.56 15.59 3.15
N GLN A 4 -22.75 15.95 2.88
CA GLN A 4 -21.72 15.41 2.35
C GLN A 4 -20.79 14.91 3.32
N SER A 5 -20.42 13.78 3.20
CA SER A 5 -19.49 13.14 4.11
C SER A 5 -18.15 13.79 3.99
N THR A 6 -17.55 14.11 5.12
CA THR A 6 -16.16 14.56 5.14
C THR A 6 -15.19 13.40 5.27
N THR A 7 -15.71 12.16 5.39
CA THR A 7 -14.88 10.98 5.49
C THR A 7 -14.35 10.59 4.12
N PRO A 8 -13.04 10.50 3.93
CA PRO A 8 -12.50 10.12 2.62
C PRO A 8 -12.87 8.68 2.28
N ASP A 9 -13.02 8.41 0.99
CA ASP A 9 -13.12 7.05 0.49
C ASP A 9 -11.71 6.46 0.50
N LEU A 10 -11.46 5.53 1.39
CA LEU A 10 -10.13 4.98 1.59
C LEU A 10 -9.64 4.17 0.38
N VAL A 11 -10.54 3.47 -0.29
CA VAL A 11 -10.18 2.74 -1.50
C VAL A 11 -9.78 3.71 -2.60
N GLU A 12 -10.47 4.84 -2.70
CA GLU A 12 -10.10 5.87 -3.67
C GLU A 12 -8.73 6.47 -3.34
N LEU A 13 -8.45 6.71 -2.06
CA LEU A 13 -7.14 7.23 -1.65
C LEU A 13 -6.03 6.23 -2.00
N LEU A 14 -6.30 4.93 -1.82
CA LEU A 14 -5.34 3.90 -2.21
C LEU A 14 -5.09 3.95 -3.71
N GLY A 15 -6.17 4.09 -4.50
CA GLY A 15 -6.02 4.19 -5.96
C GLY A 15 -5.13 5.35 -6.36
N ARG A 16 -5.27 6.49 -5.70
CA ARG A 16 -4.42 7.66 -5.99
C ARG A 16 -2.96 7.39 -5.62
N ALA A 17 -2.73 6.68 -4.52
CA ALA A 17 -1.36 6.34 -4.12
C ALA A 17 -0.73 5.41 -5.15
N LEU A 18 -1.49 4.43 -5.66
CA LEU A 18 -0.98 3.53 -6.69
C LEU A 18 -0.70 4.26 -8.00
N GLU A 19 -1.54 5.25 -8.34
CA GLU A 19 -1.27 6.08 -9.51
C GLU A 19 0.04 6.85 -9.36
N ALA A 20 0.32 7.33 -8.15
CA ALA A 20 1.59 8.01 -7.88
C ALA A 20 2.76 7.06 -8.03
N VAL A 21 2.61 5.81 -7.58
CA VAL A 21 3.63 4.77 -7.79
C VAL A 21 3.88 4.60 -9.29
N ASN A 22 2.82 4.52 -10.09
CA ASN A 22 2.93 4.29 -11.53
C ASN A 22 3.57 5.46 -12.26
N ARG A 23 3.49 6.67 -11.68
CA ARG A 23 4.19 7.85 -12.22
C ARG A 23 5.60 7.98 -11.67
N VAL A 24 6.01 7.09 -10.77
CA VAL A 24 7.28 7.14 -10.05
C VAL A 24 7.41 8.49 -9.32
N ASP A 25 6.31 8.96 -8.77
CA ASP A 25 6.27 10.21 -8.01
C ASP A 25 6.50 9.89 -6.54
N ILE A 26 7.77 9.79 -6.17
CA ILE A 26 8.16 9.37 -4.83
C ILE A 26 7.65 10.34 -3.78
N ASP A 27 7.65 11.64 -4.06
CA ASP A 27 7.15 12.64 -3.12
C ASP A 27 5.68 12.39 -2.80
N ALA A 28 4.87 12.13 -3.83
CA ALA A 28 3.45 11.89 -3.63
C ALA A 28 3.21 10.58 -2.88
N VAL A 29 3.97 9.53 -3.23
CA VAL A 29 3.84 8.24 -2.53
C VAL A 29 4.21 8.39 -1.06
N ALA A 30 5.35 9.02 -0.77
CA ALA A 30 5.80 9.21 0.60
C ALA A 30 4.80 10.06 1.40
N SER A 31 4.20 11.06 0.75
CA SER A 31 3.22 11.93 1.41
C SER A 31 1.91 11.21 1.74
N SER A 32 1.69 10.03 1.15
CA SER A 32 0.51 9.22 1.46
C SER A 32 0.65 8.54 2.83
N PHE A 33 1.86 8.46 3.37
CA PHE A 33 2.13 7.82 4.65
C PHE A 33 2.16 8.84 5.77
N ALA A 34 1.69 8.42 6.95
CA ALA A 34 1.85 9.21 8.16
C ALA A 34 3.34 9.31 8.51
N GLU A 35 3.70 10.35 9.25
CA GLU A 35 5.10 10.59 9.60
C GLU A 35 5.71 9.41 10.37
N ASP A 36 4.90 8.77 11.23
CA ASP A 36 5.32 7.63 12.05
C ASP A 36 4.83 6.29 11.50
N ALA A 37 4.52 6.22 10.20
CA ALA A 37 4.00 5.02 9.59
C ALA A 37 4.96 3.86 9.64
N THR A 38 4.42 2.65 9.58
CA THR A 38 5.24 1.44 9.47
C THR A 38 4.90 0.70 8.18
N PHE A 39 5.89 0.03 7.63
CA PHE A 39 5.75 -0.74 6.40
C PHE A 39 6.40 -2.10 6.64
N ASP A 40 5.64 -3.16 6.41
CA ASP A 40 6.14 -4.54 6.46
C ASP A 40 5.96 -5.17 5.10
N GLY A 41 7.06 -5.41 4.40
CA GLY A 41 7.05 -6.07 3.12
C GLY A 41 7.00 -7.59 3.25
N ARG A 42 6.93 -8.26 2.10
CA ARG A 42 6.86 -9.73 2.09
C ARG A 42 8.19 -10.38 2.44
N ALA A 43 9.29 -9.75 2.05
CA ALA A 43 10.60 -10.33 2.29
C ALA A 43 10.94 -10.23 3.76
N LEU A 44 11.62 -11.27 4.26
CA LEU A 44 12.07 -11.26 5.64
C LEU A 44 13.02 -10.07 5.84
N GLY A 45 12.76 -9.29 6.88
CA GLY A 45 13.57 -8.13 7.17
C GLY A 45 13.11 -6.84 6.53
N ASP A 46 12.08 -6.90 5.66
CA ASP A 46 11.52 -5.70 5.05
C ASP A 46 10.56 -5.03 6.03
N HIS A 47 11.13 -4.40 7.04
CA HIS A 47 10.37 -3.66 8.04
C HIS A 47 10.97 -2.26 8.15
N PHE A 48 10.14 -1.25 7.94
CA PHE A 48 10.58 0.14 7.93
C PHE A 48 9.68 0.96 8.85
N GLU A 49 10.28 1.79 9.66
CA GLU A 49 9.55 2.65 10.59
C GLU A 49 9.82 4.11 10.26
N GLY A 50 8.74 4.86 10.08
CA GLY A 50 8.80 6.27 9.79
C GLY A 50 8.82 6.58 8.31
N ARG A 51 8.20 7.73 7.97
CA ARG A 51 8.10 8.15 6.57
C ARG A 51 9.46 8.27 5.90
N ALA A 52 10.47 8.75 6.64
CA ALA A 52 11.81 8.93 6.06
C ALA A 52 12.43 7.60 5.65
N ALA A 53 12.28 6.57 6.49
CA ALA A 53 12.81 5.25 6.18
C ALA A 53 12.05 4.62 5.01
N ILE A 54 10.72 4.79 4.99
CA ILE A 54 9.89 4.30 3.90
C ILE A 54 10.28 4.98 2.59
N ARG A 55 10.51 6.30 2.62
CA ARG A 55 10.93 7.03 1.44
C ARG A 55 12.27 6.49 0.89
N ARG A 56 13.24 6.25 1.75
CA ARG A 56 14.53 5.69 1.30
C ARG A 56 14.34 4.31 0.67
N PHE A 57 13.49 3.48 1.26
CA PHE A 57 13.17 2.19 0.68
C PHE A 57 12.56 2.36 -0.71
N LEU A 58 11.61 3.29 -0.86
CA LEU A 58 10.96 3.52 -2.16
C LEU A 58 11.95 3.98 -3.21
N GLU A 59 12.87 4.88 -2.84
CA GLU A 59 13.89 5.36 -3.77
C GLU A 59 14.76 4.22 -4.27
N ASP A 60 15.21 3.36 -3.36
CA ASP A 60 16.04 2.22 -3.73
C ASP A 60 15.26 1.22 -4.57
N TRP A 61 14.03 0.96 -4.17
CA TRP A 61 13.20 -0.07 -4.82
C TRP A 61 12.84 0.35 -6.26
N PHE A 62 12.40 1.60 -6.45
CA PHE A 62 12.10 2.07 -7.79
C PHE A 62 13.32 2.01 -8.69
N GLY A 63 14.51 2.23 -8.14
CA GLY A 63 15.74 2.17 -8.92
C GLY A 63 16.09 0.77 -9.41
N THR A 64 15.48 -0.28 -8.85
CA THR A 64 15.76 -1.65 -9.28
C THR A 64 14.95 -2.09 -10.49
N TYR A 65 13.98 -1.27 -10.92
CA TYR A 65 13.11 -1.62 -12.05
C TYR A 65 13.25 -0.60 -13.17
N GLU A 66 13.26 -1.07 -14.40
CA GLU A 66 13.15 -0.20 -15.54
C GLU A 66 11.70 0.13 -15.84
N GLU A 67 10.81 -0.85 -15.60
CA GLU A 67 9.37 -0.69 -15.75
C GLU A 67 8.70 -1.27 -14.54
N LEU A 68 7.75 -0.52 -13.99
CA LEU A 68 7.01 -0.97 -12.82
C LEU A 68 5.61 -0.38 -12.90
N GLU A 69 4.61 -1.25 -12.80
CA GLU A 69 3.22 -0.83 -12.82
C GLU A 69 2.43 -1.61 -11.78
N PHE A 70 1.63 -0.92 -11.01
CA PHE A 70 0.73 -1.51 -10.03
C PHE A 70 -0.69 -1.36 -10.50
N GLY A 71 -1.47 -2.43 -10.33
CA GLY A 71 -2.91 -2.40 -10.58
C GLY A 71 -3.65 -2.83 -9.33
N LEU A 72 -4.77 -2.16 -9.08
CA LEU A 72 -5.65 -2.54 -7.98
C LEU A 72 -6.69 -3.50 -8.53
N GLU A 73 -6.60 -4.76 -8.14
CA GLU A 73 -7.53 -5.78 -8.58
C GLU A 73 -8.79 -5.79 -7.70
N GLU A 74 -8.62 -5.54 -6.41
CA GLU A 74 -9.71 -5.55 -5.45
C GLU A 74 -9.35 -4.62 -4.31
N GLY A 75 -10.31 -3.82 -3.85
CA GLY A 75 -10.15 -2.99 -2.67
C GLY A 75 -11.40 -3.05 -1.82
N ARG A 76 -11.25 -3.31 -0.53
CA ARG A 76 -12.36 -3.41 0.41
C ARG A 76 -12.07 -2.59 1.65
N ASP A 77 -12.96 -1.68 1.95
CA ASP A 77 -12.93 -0.95 3.21
C ASP A 77 -13.65 -1.82 4.24
N LEU A 78 -12.90 -2.37 5.18
CA LEU A 78 -13.44 -3.28 6.20
C LEU A 78 -13.94 -2.53 7.43
N GLY A 79 -13.86 -1.20 7.41
CA GLY A 79 -14.23 -0.39 8.56
C GLY A 79 -13.07 -0.19 9.51
N ASN A 80 -13.24 0.79 10.41
CA ASN A 80 -12.27 1.08 11.46
C ASN A 80 -10.89 1.48 10.92
N GLY A 81 -10.86 2.03 9.69
CA GLY A 81 -9.63 2.47 9.07
C GLY A 81 -8.85 1.38 8.36
N VAL A 82 -9.39 0.16 8.32
CA VAL A 82 -8.69 -0.99 7.74
C VAL A 82 -9.17 -1.23 6.31
N VAL A 83 -8.23 -1.25 5.36
CA VAL A 83 -8.51 -1.60 3.97
C VAL A 83 -7.72 -2.85 3.62
N PHE A 84 -8.40 -3.81 3.01
CA PHE A 84 -7.76 -4.97 2.38
C PHE A 84 -7.73 -4.73 0.89
N ALA A 85 -6.61 -5.02 0.24
CA ALA A 85 -6.51 -4.84 -1.19
C ALA A 85 -5.75 -6.00 -1.82
N VAL A 86 -6.12 -6.32 -3.06
CA VAL A 86 -5.34 -7.21 -3.91
C VAL A 86 -4.68 -6.34 -4.96
N VAL A 87 -3.37 -6.33 -4.96
CA VAL A 87 -2.56 -5.48 -5.82
C VAL A 87 -1.73 -6.36 -6.73
N VAL A 88 -1.74 -6.06 -8.02
CA VAL A 88 -0.93 -6.78 -9.00
C VAL A 88 0.24 -5.89 -9.37
N GLN A 89 1.43 -6.41 -9.19
CA GLN A 89 2.66 -5.73 -9.55
C GLN A 89 3.19 -6.35 -10.83
N ASN A 90 3.38 -5.52 -11.86
CA ASN A 90 4.04 -5.92 -13.09
C ASN A 90 5.33 -5.12 -13.18
N GLY A 91 6.46 -5.80 -13.42
CA GLY A 91 7.73 -5.11 -13.44
C GLY A 91 8.73 -5.78 -14.33
N ARG A 92 9.72 -4.99 -14.77
CA ARG A 92 10.87 -5.50 -15.48
C ARG A 92 12.10 -4.98 -14.76
N PRO A 93 12.86 -5.88 -14.10
CA PRO A 93 14.06 -5.44 -13.39
C PRO A 93 15.07 -4.79 -14.34
N ALA A 94 15.84 -3.83 -13.83
CA ALA A 94 16.87 -3.17 -14.60
C ALA A 94 17.89 -4.20 -15.09
N GLY A 95 18.22 -4.12 -16.37
CA GLY A 95 19.18 -5.04 -16.98
C GLY A 95 18.62 -6.40 -17.34
N SER A 96 17.31 -6.61 -17.19
CA SER A 96 16.65 -7.87 -17.50
C SER A 96 15.70 -7.70 -18.67
N ALA A 97 15.57 -8.75 -19.49
CA ALA A 97 14.57 -8.80 -20.54
C ALA A 97 13.27 -9.43 -20.05
N GLY A 98 13.28 -10.04 -18.87
CA GLY A 98 12.10 -10.73 -18.34
C GLY A 98 11.17 -9.82 -17.59
N HIS A 99 9.90 -10.21 -17.54
CA HIS A 99 8.90 -9.49 -16.78
C HIS A 99 8.47 -10.32 -15.58
N LEU A 100 8.24 -9.64 -14.46
CA LEU A 100 7.70 -10.25 -13.26
C LEU A 100 6.26 -9.78 -13.10
N ARG A 101 5.40 -10.71 -12.69
CA ARG A 101 4.04 -10.38 -12.33
C ARG A 101 3.75 -11.04 -10.99
N GLN A 102 3.40 -10.22 -10.01
CA GLN A 102 3.09 -10.72 -8.66
C GLN A 102 1.74 -10.19 -8.22
N ARG A 103 0.98 -11.08 -7.58
CA ARG A 103 -0.29 -10.72 -6.98
C ARG A 103 -0.11 -10.78 -5.49
N GLU A 104 -0.42 -9.67 -4.83
CA GLU A 104 -0.13 -9.50 -3.40
C GLU A 104 -1.36 -9.06 -2.64
N GLY A 105 -1.45 -9.45 -1.38
CA GLY A 105 -2.44 -8.94 -0.46
C GLY A 105 -1.85 -7.82 0.36
N TRP A 106 -2.57 -6.71 0.41
CA TRP A 106 -2.17 -5.52 1.17
C TRP A 106 -3.16 -5.28 2.29
N ILE A 107 -2.64 -5.00 3.47
CA ILE A 107 -3.44 -4.54 4.60
C ILE A 107 -2.98 -3.13 4.92
N LEU A 108 -3.92 -2.17 4.85
CA LEU A 108 -3.60 -0.78 5.15
C LEU A 108 -4.44 -0.32 6.33
N VAL A 109 -3.80 0.37 7.26
CA VAL A 109 -4.51 1.08 8.32
C VAL A 109 -4.36 2.56 8.04
N TRP A 110 -5.50 3.24 7.92
CA TRP A 110 -5.56 4.67 7.62
C TRP A 110 -5.93 5.44 8.88
N VAL A 111 -5.24 6.55 9.09
CA VAL A 111 -5.56 7.47 10.19
C VAL A 111 -5.51 8.88 9.60
N ARG A 112 -6.62 9.59 9.68
CA ARG A 112 -6.75 10.98 9.19
C ARG A 112 -6.35 11.13 7.73
N GLY A 113 -6.69 10.14 6.92
CA GLY A 113 -6.42 10.19 5.48
C GLY A 113 -5.01 9.80 5.08
N LEU A 114 -4.19 9.35 6.02
CA LEU A 114 -2.83 8.92 5.75
C LEU A 114 -2.65 7.46 6.13
N ILE A 115 -1.75 6.78 5.44
CA ILE A 115 -1.44 5.38 5.74
C ILE A 115 -0.58 5.34 7.01
N ALA A 116 -1.12 4.76 8.07
CA ALA A 116 -0.38 4.58 9.32
C ALA A 116 0.39 3.27 9.32
N ARG A 117 -0.09 2.28 8.57
CA ARG A 117 0.56 0.97 8.51
C ARG A 117 0.21 0.30 7.19
N LEU A 118 1.21 -0.28 6.54
CA LEU A 118 1.03 -1.09 5.34
C LEU A 118 1.74 -2.42 5.57
N THR A 119 1.01 -3.52 5.38
CA THR A 119 1.58 -4.86 5.45
C THR A 119 1.30 -5.56 4.12
N VAL A 120 2.31 -6.18 3.54
CA VAL A 120 2.20 -6.91 2.28
C VAL A 120 2.45 -8.38 2.56
N SER A 121 1.52 -9.23 2.12
CA SER A 121 1.66 -10.67 2.30
C SER A 121 0.90 -11.40 1.20
N GLU A 122 0.79 -12.72 1.32
CA GLU A 122 -0.02 -13.50 0.41
C GLU A 122 -1.48 -13.10 0.53
N VAL A 123 -2.23 -13.18 -0.57
CA VAL A 123 -3.60 -12.65 -0.63
C VAL A 123 -4.51 -13.23 0.44
N ASP A 124 -4.55 -14.57 0.56
CA ASP A 124 -5.47 -15.19 1.54
C ASP A 124 -5.06 -14.89 2.97
N GLU A 125 -3.78 -14.89 3.24
CA GLU A 125 -3.26 -14.55 4.56
C GLU A 125 -3.59 -13.11 4.91
N ALA A 126 -3.41 -12.20 3.96
CA ALA A 126 -3.71 -10.78 4.16
C ALA A 126 -5.19 -10.57 4.42
N HIS A 127 -6.05 -11.26 3.66
CA HIS A 127 -7.50 -11.12 3.84
C HIS A 127 -7.91 -11.50 5.25
N ALA A 128 -7.48 -12.67 5.72
CA ALA A 128 -7.83 -13.13 7.05
C ALA A 128 -7.29 -12.20 8.14
N ALA A 129 -6.06 -11.74 7.98
CA ALA A 129 -5.45 -10.85 8.96
C ALA A 129 -6.14 -9.48 8.99
N ALA A 130 -6.54 -8.98 7.81
CA ALA A 130 -7.24 -7.70 7.73
C ALA A 130 -8.59 -7.74 8.43
N GLU A 131 -9.32 -8.84 8.25
CA GLU A 131 -10.61 -8.99 8.91
C GLU A 131 -10.47 -9.04 10.43
N ARG A 132 -9.46 -9.77 10.91
CA ARG A 132 -9.19 -9.80 12.35
C ARG A 132 -8.84 -8.42 12.88
N LEU A 133 -8.00 -7.71 12.16
CA LEU A 133 -7.56 -6.39 12.57
C LEU A 133 -8.73 -5.41 12.63
N ALA A 134 -9.59 -5.42 11.61
CA ALA A 134 -10.75 -4.53 11.59
C ALA A 134 -11.68 -4.82 12.77
N HIS A 135 -11.87 -6.11 13.08
CA HIS A 135 -12.70 -6.51 14.20
C HIS A 135 -12.09 -6.04 15.52
N GLU A 136 -10.79 -6.21 15.69
CA GLU A 136 -10.11 -5.79 16.92
C GLU A 136 -10.17 -4.30 17.12
N ARG A 137 -10.01 -3.53 16.05
CA ARG A 137 -10.04 -2.07 16.12
C ARG A 137 -11.45 -1.52 16.37
N GLY A 138 -12.47 -2.33 16.10
CA GLY A 138 -13.87 -1.94 16.35
C GLY A 138 -14.38 -2.19 17.75
N ARG A 139 -13.57 -2.75 18.61
CA ARG A 139 -13.97 -3.05 19.99
C ARG A 139 -13.97 -1.83 20.89
#